data_076bffcf61a01b8eb7effa137c27a466
#
_entry.id   076bffcf61a01b8eb7effa137c27a466
#
_cell.length_a   1.000
_cell.length_b   1.000
_cell.length_c   1.000
_cell.angle_alpha   90.00
_cell.angle_beta   90.00
_cell.angle_gamma   90.00
#
_symmetry.space_group_name_H-M   'P 1'
#
loop_
_entity.id
_entity.type
_entity.pdbx_description
1 polymer ?
#
loop_
_entity_poly.entity_id
_entity_poly.type
_entity_poly.pdbx_seq_one_letter_code
_entity_poly.pdbx_strand_id
1 'polypeptide(L)'
;MLVGNSTLWVAPINTKETIDAVLGLKTWAVVGLGNNPERAAYGVAQLLKEKGHNIIPVHPKGESVHGEIGYTALSEIPVSVDVVDCFVNSQLVGAVVDEAIAIGAKAVWLQLDVIDEAAVARAQAAGLLTVMDRCPAIEYRAR
;
A
#
# COMPACT_ATOMS: atom_id res chain seq x y z
N MET A 1 5.21 14.90 28.15
CA MET A 1 4.71 14.85 27.55
C MET A 1 3.80 14.82 27.31
N LEU A 2 3.67 14.53 27.16
CA LEU A 2 2.87 14.39 26.97
C LEU A 2 2.06 13.91 26.62
N VAL A 3 2.00 14.01 27.00
CA VAL A 3 1.31 12.92 26.94
C VAL A 3 0.07 12.87 26.15
N GLY A 4 -0.92 13.53 26.41
CA GLY A 4 -2.03 13.61 25.49
C GLY A 4 -1.58 13.93 24.09
N ASN A 5 -0.49 14.59 23.95
CA ASN A 5 0.06 14.91 22.66
C ASN A 5 0.62 13.70 21.93
N SER A 6 1.01 12.66 22.64
CA SER A 6 1.55 11.49 21.98
C SER A 6 0.53 10.80 21.09
N THR A 7 -0.77 10.93 21.40
CA THR A 7 -1.81 10.34 20.56
C THR A 7 -2.00 11.08 19.26
N LEU A 8 -1.52 12.32 19.17
CA LEU A 8 -1.62 13.15 17.97
C LEU A 8 -0.33 13.17 17.18
N TRP A 9 0.75 12.65 17.76
CA TRP A 9 2.04 12.66 17.09
C TRP A 9 2.10 11.58 16.01
N VAL A 10 2.57 12.00 14.84
CA VAL A 10 2.77 11.12 13.69
C VAL A 10 4.22 11.26 13.29
N ALA A 11 4.91 10.13 13.13
CA ALA A 11 6.30 10.14 12.67
C ALA A 11 6.39 10.79 11.29
N PRO A 12 7.52 11.43 10.96
CA PRO A 12 7.70 11.95 9.61
C PRO A 12 7.47 10.87 8.58
N ILE A 13 6.69 11.20 7.55
CA ILE A 13 6.37 10.26 6.47
C ILE A 13 7.13 10.65 5.21
N ASN A 14 7.21 9.72 4.26
CA ASN A 14 7.78 9.96 2.94
C ASN A 14 9.25 10.39 2.98
N THR A 15 9.98 10.03 4.03
CA THR A 15 11.42 10.24 4.03
C THR A 15 12.05 9.28 3.03
N LYS A 16 13.20 9.65 2.49
CA LYS A 16 13.91 8.78 1.56
C LYS A 16 14.17 7.42 2.18
N GLU A 17 14.55 7.38 3.46
CA GLU A 17 14.84 6.14 4.17
C GLU A 17 13.61 5.24 4.25
N THR A 18 12.45 5.81 4.58
CA THR A 18 11.20 5.04 4.66
C THR A 18 10.79 4.52 3.29
N ILE A 19 10.84 5.38 2.27
CA ILE A 19 10.48 4.97 0.91
C ILE A 19 11.41 3.86 0.42
N ASP A 20 12.71 4.02 0.63
CA ASP A 20 13.67 2.99 0.23
C ASP A 20 13.42 1.66 0.94
N ALA A 21 13.09 1.73 2.24
CA ALA A 21 12.78 0.52 3.00
C ALA A 21 11.56 -0.20 2.45
N VAL A 22 10.49 0.54 2.13
CA VAL A 22 9.27 -0.05 1.59
C VAL A 22 9.49 -0.60 0.19
N LEU A 23 10.21 0.13 -0.66
CA LEU A 23 10.55 -0.36 -2.01
C LEU A 23 11.40 -1.62 -1.95
N GLY A 24 12.13 -1.86 -0.86
CA GLY A 24 12.91 -3.08 -0.65
C GLY A 24 12.08 -4.30 -0.24
N LEU A 25 10.80 -4.13 0.09
CA LEU A 25 9.94 -5.24 0.51
C LEU A 25 9.42 -5.99 -0.71
N LYS A 26 9.21 -7.29 -0.56
CA LYS A 26 9.04 -8.20 -1.71
C LYS A 26 7.60 -8.33 -2.19
N THR A 27 6.66 -8.58 -1.30
CA THR A 27 5.29 -8.98 -1.67
C THR A 27 4.31 -7.83 -1.44
N TRP A 28 3.72 -7.38 -2.53
CA TRP A 28 2.85 -6.21 -2.56
C TRP A 28 1.44 -6.61 -2.96
N ALA A 29 0.48 -6.42 -2.08
CA ALA A 29 -0.95 -6.52 -2.42
C ALA A 29 -1.37 -5.16 -2.96
N VAL A 30 -1.86 -5.13 -4.20
CA VAL A 30 -2.25 -3.89 -4.88
C VAL A 30 -3.76 -3.81 -4.88
N VAL A 31 -4.30 -3.00 -3.97
CA VAL A 31 -5.75 -2.86 -3.79
C VAL A 31 -6.29 -1.85 -4.79
N GLY A 32 -7.29 -2.28 -5.56
CA GLY A 32 -7.83 -1.49 -6.67
C GLY A 32 -7.28 -1.91 -8.01
N LEU A 33 -6.50 -2.98 -8.07
CA LEU A 33 -5.90 -3.47 -9.31
C LEU A 33 -6.85 -4.41 -10.04
N GLY A 34 -7.36 -3.95 -11.18
CA GLY A 34 -8.14 -4.75 -12.12
C GLY A 34 -7.50 -4.74 -13.49
N ASN A 35 -8.21 -5.23 -14.50
CA ASN A 35 -7.67 -5.41 -15.85
C ASN A 35 -7.86 -4.20 -16.77
N ASN A 36 -8.15 -3.03 -16.22
CA ASN A 36 -8.28 -1.83 -17.04
C ASN A 36 -6.91 -1.15 -17.22
N PRO A 37 -6.31 -1.23 -18.43
CA PRO A 37 -4.98 -0.66 -18.65
C PRO A 37 -4.95 0.88 -18.58
N GLU A 38 -6.11 1.53 -18.57
CA GLU A 38 -6.18 2.98 -18.42
C GLU A 38 -6.08 3.44 -16.97
N ARG A 39 -6.24 2.51 -16.02
CA ARG A 39 -6.09 2.83 -14.61
C ARG A 39 -4.62 2.81 -14.20
N ALA A 40 -4.24 3.74 -13.33
CA ALA A 40 -2.85 3.85 -12.88
C ALA A 40 -2.35 2.56 -12.23
N ALA A 41 -3.21 1.86 -11.49
CA ALA A 41 -2.82 0.63 -10.80
C ALA A 41 -2.26 -0.41 -11.78
N TYR A 42 -2.84 -0.51 -12.99
CA TYR A 42 -2.42 -1.49 -13.97
C TYR A 42 -0.94 -1.33 -14.37
N GLY A 43 -0.54 -0.11 -14.72
CA GLY A 43 0.85 0.17 -15.12
C GLY A 43 1.82 0.11 -13.96
N VAL A 44 1.43 0.61 -12.80
CA VAL A 44 2.29 0.59 -11.61
C VAL A 44 2.55 -0.84 -11.17
N ALA A 45 1.52 -1.68 -11.14
CA ALA A 45 1.70 -3.09 -10.77
C ALA A 45 2.62 -3.83 -11.74
N GLN A 46 2.49 -3.54 -13.03
CA GLN A 46 3.39 -4.13 -14.03
C GLN A 46 4.84 -3.73 -13.77
N LEU A 47 5.08 -2.45 -13.49
CA LEU A 47 6.42 -1.98 -13.16
C LEU A 47 6.97 -2.67 -11.91
N LEU A 48 6.15 -2.79 -10.87
CA LEU A 48 6.57 -3.48 -9.65
C LEU A 48 6.98 -4.92 -9.95
N LYS A 49 6.20 -5.62 -10.77
CA LYS A 49 6.52 -6.98 -11.17
C LYS A 49 7.84 -7.02 -11.94
N GLU A 50 8.06 -6.09 -12.86
CA GLU A 50 9.31 -6.00 -13.62
C GLU A 50 10.51 -5.72 -12.72
N LYS A 51 10.30 -5.01 -11.62
CA LYS A 51 11.34 -4.72 -10.63
C LYS A 51 11.60 -5.90 -9.68
N GLY A 52 10.87 -6.99 -9.84
CA GLY A 52 11.11 -8.20 -9.07
C GLY A 52 10.18 -8.40 -7.87
N HIS A 53 9.19 -7.54 -7.70
CA HIS A 53 8.22 -7.73 -6.62
C HIS A 53 7.21 -8.81 -6.98
N ASN A 54 6.71 -9.52 -5.97
CA ASN A 54 5.52 -10.33 -6.11
C ASN A 54 4.33 -9.39 -5.98
N ILE A 55 3.47 -9.33 -6.99
CA ILE A 55 2.27 -8.51 -6.92
C ILE A 55 1.05 -9.40 -6.76
N ILE A 56 0.09 -8.95 -5.96
CA ILE A 56 -1.16 -9.69 -5.70
C ILE A 56 -2.31 -8.71 -5.97
N PRO A 57 -3.07 -8.94 -7.06
CA PRO A 57 -4.22 -8.06 -7.36
C PRO A 57 -5.33 -8.25 -6.31
N VAL A 58 -5.87 -7.14 -5.82
CA VAL A 58 -7.03 -7.15 -4.92
C VAL A 58 -8.07 -6.18 -5.49
N HIS A 59 -9.24 -6.71 -5.83
CA HIS A 59 -10.30 -5.94 -6.46
C HIS A 59 -11.62 -6.67 -6.22
N PRO A 60 -12.75 -5.95 -6.11
CA PRO A 60 -14.05 -6.62 -5.88
C PRO A 60 -14.38 -7.75 -6.86
N LYS A 61 -13.85 -7.69 -8.08
CA LYS A 61 -14.06 -8.75 -9.07
C LYS A 61 -13.09 -9.93 -8.93
N GLY A 62 -12.01 -9.77 -8.18
CA GLY A 62 -11.05 -10.84 -7.94
C GLY A 62 -10.36 -11.38 -9.19
N GLU A 63 -10.23 -10.56 -10.24
CA GLU A 63 -9.65 -11.01 -11.51
C GLU A 63 -8.15 -11.20 -11.42
N SER A 64 -7.64 -12.14 -12.23
CA SER A 64 -6.19 -12.25 -12.42
C SER A 64 -5.70 -11.07 -13.26
N VAL A 65 -4.55 -10.51 -12.91
CA VAL A 65 -3.95 -9.38 -13.61
C VAL A 65 -2.46 -9.66 -13.79
N HIS A 66 -1.92 -9.39 -14.96
CA HIS A 66 -0.50 -9.61 -15.27
C HIS A 66 -0.04 -11.04 -14.98
N GLY A 67 -0.94 -12.01 -15.13
CA GLY A 67 -0.61 -13.42 -14.86
C GLY A 67 -0.63 -13.81 -13.40
N GLU A 68 -1.02 -12.89 -12.50
CA GLU A 68 -1.09 -13.16 -11.06
C GLU A 68 -2.53 -13.39 -10.63
N ILE A 69 -2.74 -14.35 -9.74
CA ILE A 69 -4.06 -14.67 -9.20
C ILE A 69 -4.57 -13.50 -8.36
N GLY A 70 -5.81 -13.09 -8.60
CA GLY A 70 -6.45 -12.00 -7.86
C GLY A 70 -7.35 -12.50 -6.74
N TYR A 71 -7.62 -11.61 -5.80
CA TYR A 71 -8.50 -11.87 -4.65
C TYR A 71 -9.48 -10.72 -4.47
N THR A 72 -10.61 -11.00 -3.83
CA THR A 72 -11.62 -9.96 -3.58
C THR A 72 -11.36 -9.18 -2.30
N ALA A 73 -10.54 -9.71 -1.40
CA ALA A 73 -10.23 -9.06 -0.12
C ALA A 73 -8.83 -9.44 0.34
N LEU A 74 -8.19 -8.57 1.10
CA LEU A 74 -6.87 -8.83 1.67
C LEU A 74 -6.86 -10.09 2.53
N SER A 75 -7.93 -10.33 3.27
CA SER A 75 -8.02 -11.48 4.18
C SER A 75 -8.02 -12.83 3.45
N GLU A 76 -8.30 -12.85 2.16
CA GLU A 76 -8.32 -14.07 1.36
C GLU A 76 -6.94 -14.51 0.88
N ILE A 77 -5.96 -13.63 0.96
CA ILE A 77 -4.62 -13.90 0.44
C ILE A 77 -3.93 -14.97 1.31
N PRO A 78 -3.50 -16.10 0.69
CA PRO A 78 -2.97 -17.22 1.50
C PRO A 78 -1.50 -17.08 1.89
N VAL A 79 -0.84 -16.00 1.48
CA VAL A 79 0.59 -15.77 1.78
C VAL A 79 0.73 -14.47 2.55
N SER A 80 1.88 -14.30 3.21
CA SER A 80 2.18 -13.07 3.93
C SER A 80 2.34 -11.91 2.96
N VAL A 81 1.74 -10.77 3.29
CA VAL A 81 1.83 -9.55 2.50
C VAL A 81 2.75 -8.58 3.22
N ASP A 82 3.74 -8.05 2.49
CA ASP A 82 4.64 -7.07 3.06
C ASP A 82 4.07 -5.65 2.94
N VAL A 83 3.60 -5.28 1.77
CA VAL A 83 3.10 -3.92 1.50
C VAL A 83 1.67 -4.00 0.96
N VAL A 84 0.79 -3.17 1.49
CA VAL A 84 -0.53 -2.95 0.93
C VAL A 84 -0.49 -1.60 0.21
N ASP A 85 -0.56 -1.65 -1.13
CA ASP A 85 -0.51 -0.49 -2.01
C ASP A 85 -1.94 -0.10 -2.37
N CYS A 86 -2.34 1.13 -2.04
CA CYS A 86 -3.76 1.53 -2.03
C CYS A 86 -4.10 2.45 -3.20
N PHE A 87 -4.80 1.88 -4.19
CA PHE A 87 -5.38 2.61 -5.33
C PHE A 87 -6.89 2.74 -5.13
N VAL A 88 -7.27 3.32 -4.01
CA VAL A 88 -8.68 3.61 -3.69
C VAL A 88 -8.78 5.05 -3.25
N ASN A 89 -9.99 5.62 -3.28
CA ASN A 89 -10.12 7.03 -2.90
C ASN A 89 -9.90 7.22 -1.39
N SER A 90 -9.68 8.48 -1.02
CA SER A 90 -9.34 8.83 0.37
C SER A 90 -10.44 8.48 1.37
N GLN A 91 -11.72 8.44 0.94
CA GLN A 91 -12.82 8.08 1.82
C GLN A 91 -12.85 6.58 2.14
N LEU A 92 -12.27 5.76 1.27
CA LEU A 92 -12.29 4.29 1.44
C LEU A 92 -10.99 3.76 2.01
N VAL A 93 -9.89 4.51 1.90
CA VAL A 93 -8.57 3.98 2.23
C VAL A 93 -8.39 3.64 3.70
N GLY A 94 -9.10 4.34 4.60
CA GLY A 94 -9.01 4.05 6.03
C GLY A 94 -9.35 2.60 6.36
N ALA A 95 -10.41 2.07 5.75
CA ALA A 95 -10.80 0.67 5.94
C ALA A 95 -9.73 -0.28 5.39
N VAL A 96 -9.11 0.06 4.26
CA VAL A 96 -8.06 -0.76 3.67
C VAL A 96 -6.82 -0.78 4.58
N VAL A 97 -6.46 0.37 5.14
CA VAL A 97 -5.35 0.44 6.10
C VAL A 97 -5.63 -0.42 7.33
N ASP A 98 -6.85 -0.37 7.85
CA ASP A 98 -7.22 -1.20 8.99
C ASP A 98 -7.13 -2.69 8.67
N GLU A 99 -7.53 -3.10 7.45
CA GLU A 99 -7.35 -4.47 7.01
C GLU A 99 -5.87 -4.85 6.88
N ALA A 100 -5.05 -3.92 6.39
CA ALA A 100 -3.60 -4.17 6.29
C ALA A 100 -2.99 -4.42 7.68
N ILE A 101 -3.41 -3.65 8.68
CA ILE A 101 -2.99 -3.86 10.05
C ILE A 101 -3.43 -5.25 10.54
N ALA A 102 -4.68 -5.61 10.25
CA ALA A 102 -5.26 -6.88 10.72
C ALA A 102 -4.53 -8.10 10.15
N ILE A 103 -4.07 -8.04 8.90
CA ILE A 103 -3.36 -9.16 8.28
C ILE A 103 -1.85 -9.18 8.61
N GLY A 104 -1.38 -8.21 9.38
CA GLY A 104 0.04 -8.15 9.77
C GLY A 104 0.97 -7.68 8.67
N ALA A 105 0.51 -6.84 7.77
CA ALA A 105 1.38 -6.25 6.75
C ALA A 105 2.50 -5.43 7.41
N LYS A 106 3.61 -5.25 6.72
CA LYS A 106 4.75 -4.49 7.22
C LYS A 106 4.65 -3.02 6.88
N ALA A 107 3.91 -2.68 5.82
CA ALA A 107 3.81 -1.32 5.33
C ALA A 107 2.49 -1.08 4.61
N VAL A 108 2.07 0.18 4.59
CA VAL A 108 1.00 0.65 3.71
C VAL A 108 1.56 1.75 2.82
N TRP A 109 1.12 1.76 1.58
CA TRP A 109 1.49 2.79 0.60
C TRP A 109 0.21 3.38 0.01
N LEU A 110 -0.04 4.65 0.31
CA LEU A 110 -1.18 5.38 -0.24
C LEU A 110 -0.71 6.14 -1.48
N GLN A 111 -1.38 5.87 -2.61
CA GLN A 111 -1.02 6.44 -3.92
C GLN A 111 -1.20 7.95 -3.98
N LEU A 112 -0.75 8.54 -5.09
CA LEU A 112 -0.94 9.97 -5.34
C LEU A 112 -2.38 10.36 -5.11
N ASP A 113 -2.59 11.45 -4.38
CA ASP A 113 -3.89 12.02 -4.04
C ASP A 113 -4.76 11.14 -3.13
N VAL A 114 -4.21 10.03 -2.63
CA VAL A 114 -4.89 9.22 -1.62
C VAL A 114 -4.35 9.64 -0.26
N ILE A 115 -5.16 10.35 0.49
CA ILE A 115 -4.73 11.02 1.72
C ILE A 115 -5.70 10.70 2.85
N ASP A 116 -5.16 10.14 3.93
CA ASP A 116 -5.89 9.91 5.19
C ASP A 116 -4.87 9.87 6.32
N GLU A 117 -4.66 11.02 6.94
CA GLU A 117 -3.65 11.15 7.98
C GLU A 117 -3.99 10.34 9.23
N ALA A 118 -5.27 10.23 9.55
CA ALA A 118 -5.69 9.44 10.71
C ALA A 118 -5.39 7.95 10.49
N ALA A 119 -5.62 7.45 9.28
CA ALA A 119 -5.32 6.06 8.95
C ALA A 119 -3.81 5.80 9.02
N VAL A 120 -3.00 6.73 8.50
CA VAL A 120 -1.54 6.62 8.58
C VAL A 120 -1.08 6.60 10.04
N ALA A 121 -1.67 7.43 10.89
CA ALA A 121 -1.34 7.43 12.31
C ALA A 121 -1.65 6.08 12.97
N ARG A 122 -2.79 5.48 12.62
CA ARG A 122 -3.13 4.14 13.15
C ARG A 122 -2.14 3.09 12.67
N ALA A 123 -1.74 3.14 11.41
CA ALA A 123 -0.77 2.20 10.86
C ALA A 123 0.58 2.34 11.58
N GLN A 124 1.05 3.57 11.80
CA GLN A 124 2.29 3.79 12.52
C GLN A 124 2.21 3.28 13.97
N ALA A 125 1.08 3.52 14.63
CA ALA A 125 0.87 3.03 16.00
C ALA A 125 0.90 1.50 16.06
N ALA A 126 0.51 0.83 14.99
CA ALA A 126 0.56 -0.63 14.87
C ALA A 126 1.93 -1.15 14.41
N GLY A 127 2.88 -0.27 14.19
CA GLY A 127 4.25 -0.65 13.81
C GLY A 127 4.51 -0.76 12.32
N LEU A 128 3.57 -0.33 11.46
CA LEU A 128 3.78 -0.38 10.02
C LEU A 128 4.61 0.81 9.53
N LEU A 129 5.40 0.58 8.49
CA LEU A 129 5.98 1.67 7.70
C LEU A 129 4.87 2.30 6.87
N THR A 130 4.94 3.61 6.66
CA THR A 130 3.85 4.33 5.97
C THR A 130 4.40 5.29 4.93
N VAL A 131 3.79 5.26 3.74
CA VAL A 131 4.03 6.22 2.66
C VAL A 131 2.66 6.71 2.20
N MET A 132 2.51 8.01 1.96
CA MET A 132 1.24 8.59 1.57
C MET A 132 1.44 9.62 0.47
N ASP A 133 0.51 9.62 -0.52
CA ASP A 133 0.54 10.60 -1.61
C ASP A 133 1.82 10.50 -2.43
N ARG A 134 2.21 9.28 -2.75
CA ARG A 134 3.38 8.98 -3.60
C ARG A 134 3.06 7.85 -4.56
N CYS A 135 3.81 7.77 -5.65
CA CYS A 135 3.66 6.69 -6.63
C CYS A 135 4.96 5.88 -6.69
N PRO A 136 4.91 4.56 -6.50
CA PRO A 136 6.13 3.73 -6.55
C PRO A 136 6.89 3.86 -7.86
N ALA A 137 6.19 4.01 -8.99
CA ALA A 137 6.83 4.16 -10.29
C ALA A 137 7.66 5.45 -10.36
N ILE A 138 7.12 6.54 -9.81
CA ILE A 138 7.84 7.83 -9.77
C ILE A 138 9.05 7.69 -8.84
N GLU A 139 8.87 7.07 -7.69
CA GLU A 139 9.95 6.90 -6.73
C GLU A 139 11.07 6.04 -7.29
N TYR A 140 10.75 4.97 -8.03
CA TYR A 140 11.76 4.16 -8.69
C TYR A 140 12.57 4.96 -9.72
N ARG A 141 11.89 5.84 -10.48
CA ARG A 141 12.60 6.68 -11.47
C ARG A 141 13.53 7.70 -10.84
N ALA A 142 13.25 8.09 -9.60
CA ALA A 142 14.06 9.05 -8.86
C ALA A 142 15.32 8.41 -8.25
N ARG A 143 15.42 7.10 -8.35
CA ARG A 143 16.56 6.33 -7.78
C ARG A 143 17.52 5.85 -8.90
#